data_ca7c5caefff4d305c4db7ef2127f4863
#
_entry.id   ca7c5caefff4d305c4db7ef2127f4863
#
_cell.length_a   1.000
_cell.length_b   1.000
_cell.length_c   1.000
_cell.angle_alpha   90.00
_cell.angle_beta   90.00
_cell.angle_gamma   90.00
#
_symmetry.space_group_name_H-M   'P 1'
#
loop_
_entity.id
_entity.type
_entity.pdbx_description
1 polymer ?
#
loop_
_entity_poly.entity_id
_entity_poly.type
_entity_poly.pdbx_seq_one_letter_code
_entity_poly.pdbx_strand_id
1 'polypeptide(L)'
;MAGHSKWANIQHRKGRQDEKRGKIWTRVIREITVAARQGGGDVAMNPRLRLAIDKAKAVNMPADRIKYNVDKASGTLEGLSYEEIRYEGYGIAGAAIIVDCMTDNRVRTVAEVRHAFSKYGGNMGTEGSVAFQFKHCGQLIFPQIGRASCRERVLASV
;
A
#
# COMPACT_ATOMS: atom_id res chain seq x y z
N MET A 1 -47.44 4.16 -2.98
CA MET A 1 -46.36 4.51 -3.88
C MET A 1 -45.17 4.92 -3.02
N ALA A 2 -44.26 4.00 -2.79
CA ALA A 2 -43.05 4.31 -2.03
C ALA A 2 -42.15 5.21 -2.90
N GLY A 3 -42.19 6.50 -2.61
CA GLY A 3 -41.35 7.47 -3.28
C GLY A 3 -39.87 7.09 -3.12
N HIS A 4 -39.15 7.07 -4.21
CA HIS A 4 -37.69 7.03 -4.19
C HIS A 4 -37.19 8.23 -3.38
N SER A 5 -37.00 8.03 -2.07
CA SER A 5 -36.51 9.09 -1.20
C SER A 5 -35.15 9.54 -1.74
N LYS A 6 -35.03 10.82 -2.09
CA LYS A 6 -33.78 11.45 -2.47
C LYS A 6 -32.67 11.16 -1.45
N TRP A 7 -33.04 11.06 -0.19
CA TRP A 7 -32.16 10.68 0.92
C TRP A 7 -31.63 9.25 0.81
N ALA A 8 -32.48 8.26 0.50
CA ALA A 8 -32.05 6.87 0.31
C ALA A 8 -31.05 6.72 -0.84
N ASN A 9 -31.28 7.40 -1.96
CA ASN A 9 -30.36 7.42 -3.09
C ASN A 9 -29.01 8.06 -2.75
N ILE A 10 -29.04 9.15 -1.98
CA ILE A 10 -27.83 9.83 -1.49
C ILE A 10 -27.07 8.91 -0.53
N GLN A 11 -27.76 8.24 0.40
CA GLN A 11 -27.16 7.35 1.38
C GLN A 11 -26.45 6.16 0.71
N HIS A 12 -27.06 5.51 -0.27
CA HIS A 12 -26.44 4.41 -1.02
C HIS A 12 -25.22 4.85 -1.83
N ARG A 13 -25.28 6.03 -2.41
CA ARG A 13 -24.15 6.58 -3.20
C ARG A 13 -23.01 6.99 -2.29
N LYS A 14 -23.30 7.67 -1.19
CA LYS A 14 -22.34 8.09 -0.18
C LYS A 14 -21.69 6.88 0.49
N GLY A 15 -22.48 5.88 0.90
CA GLY A 15 -21.97 4.67 1.53
C GLY A 15 -20.94 3.94 0.69
N ARG A 16 -21.17 3.79 -0.62
CA ARG A 16 -20.19 3.19 -1.54
C ARG A 16 -18.91 4.01 -1.67
N GLN A 17 -18.99 5.34 -1.66
CA GLN A 17 -17.83 6.21 -1.70
C GLN A 17 -17.04 6.16 -0.38
N ASP A 18 -17.75 6.17 0.75
CA ASP A 18 -17.13 6.09 2.07
C ASP A 18 -16.46 4.73 2.31
N GLU A 19 -17.03 3.63 1.81
CA GLU A 19 -16.41 2.31 1.84
C GLU A 19 -15.08 2.27 1.05
N LYS A 20 -15.09 2.79 -0.17
CA LYS A 20 -13.87 2.89 -1.00
C LYS A 20 -12.80 3.74 -0.31
N ARG A 21 -13.19 4.88 0.24
CA ARG A 21 -12.30 5.76 1.01
C ARG A 21 -11.75 5.06 2.24
N GLY A 22 -12.60 4.34 2.98
CA GLY A 22 -12.21 3.56 4.15
C GLY A 22 -11.13 2.53 3.84
N LYS A 23 -11.28 1.78 2.74
CA LYS A 23 -10.27 0.80 2.29
C LYS A 23 -8.92 1.45 1.97
N ILE A 24 -8.94 2.60 1.27
CA ILE A 24 -7.72 3.35 0.95
C ILE A 24 -7.07 3.87 2.23
N TRP A 25 -7.84 4.49 3.12
CA TRP A 25 -7.33 5.02 4.37
C TRP A 25 -6.73 3.94 5.28
N THR A 26 -7.38 2.78 5.36
CA THR A 26 -6.85 1.64 6.13
C THR A 26 -5.48 1.19 5.63
N ARG A 27 -5.28 1.15 4.31
CA ARG A 27 -3.98 0.82 3.72
C ARG A 27 -2.92 1.85 4.11
N VAL A 28 -3.22 3.14 3.94
CA VAL A 28 -2.28 4.22 4.25
C VAL A 28 -1.97 4.28 5.75
N ILE A 29 -2.96 4.04 6.62
CA ILE A 29 -2.74 3.95 8.08
C ILE A 29 -1.76 2.82 8.41
N ARG A 30 -1.88 1.66 7.77
CA ARG A 30 -0.92 0.56 7.98
C ARG A 30 0.49 0.96 7.55
N GLU A 31 0.65 1.63 6.41
CA GLU A 31 1.97 2.15 5.98
C GLU A 31 2.56 3.12 7.00
N ILE A 32 1.76 4.06 7.54
CA ILE A 32 2.18 5.00 8.59
C ILE A 32 2.62 4.23 9.85
N THR A 33 1.80 3.25 10.29
CA THR A 33 2.07 2.46 11.49
C THR A 33 3.39 1.69 11.38
N VAL A 34 3.63 1.03 10.26
CA VAL A 34 4.87 0.28 10.05
C VAL A 34 6.07 1.21 9.94
N ALA A 35 5.94 2.29 9.18
CA ALA A 35 7.02 3.28 9.03
C ALA A 35 7.41 3.92 10.38
N ALA A 36 6.43 4.30 11.19
CA ALA A 36 6.67 4.90 12.50
C ALA A 36 7.29 3.91 13.51
N ARG A 37 6.92 2.63 13.44
CA ARG A 37 7.52 1.59 14.31
C ARG A 37 8.97 1.29 13.95
N GLN A 38 9.28 1.20 12.67
CA GLN A 38 10.63 0.83 12.23
C GLN A 38 11.62 1.99 12.34
N GLY A 39 11.20 3.19 12.00
CA GLY A 39 12.07 4.36 11.92
C GLY A 39 11.78 5.46 12.95
N GLY A 40 10.85 5.20 13.90
CA GLY A 40 10.43 6.22 14.87
C GLY A 40 9.37 7.18 14.33
N GLY A 41 8.72 7.92 15.27
CA GLY A 41 7.65 8.87 14.97
C GLY A 41 8.12 10.24 14.44
N ASP A 42 9.43 10.49 14.42
CA ASP A 42 9.96 11.76 13.92
C ASP A 42 10.00 11.79 12.39
N VAL A 43 9.17 12.65 11.81
CA VAL A 43 9.05 12.83 10.35
C VAL A 43 10.33 13.35 9.72
N ALA A 44 11.14 14.13 10.47
CA ALA A 44 12.39 14.68 9.95
C ALA A 44 13.44 13.60 9.75
N MET A 45 13.50 12.62 10.66
CA MET A 45 14.48 11.55 10.68
C MET A 45 14.03 10.29 9.91
N ASN A 46 12.72 10.19 9.60
CA ASN A 46 12.14 9.01 8.97
C ASN A 46 11.58 9.31 7.56
N PRO A 47 12.38 9.11 6.48
CA PRO A 47 11.94 9.36 5.10
C PRO A 47 10.73 8.51 4.68
N ARG A 48 10.66 7.26 5.17
CA ARG A 48 9.54 6.35 4.91
C ARG A 48 8.23 6.87 5.51
N LEU A 49 8.28 7.36 6.75
CA LEU A 49 7.13 7.97 7.41
C LEU A 49 6.69 9.24 6.68
N ARG A 50 7.63 10.07 6.22
CA ARG A 50 7.35 11.27 5.44
C ARG A 50 6.58 10.92 4.17
N LEU A 51 7.03 9.93 3.42
CA LEU A 51 6.35 9.45 2.22
C LEU A 51 4.94 8.93 2.52
N ALA A 52 4.78 8.17 3.61
CA ALA A 52 3.47 7.65 4.02
C ALA A 52 2.50 8.78 4.42
N ILE A 53 2.99 9.82 5.08
CA ILE A 53 2.21 11.02 5.42
C ILE A 53 1.80 11.78 4.16
N ASP A 54 2.68 11.94 3.18
CA ASP A 54 2.35 12.61 1.92
C ASP A 54 1.28 11.84 1.14
N LYS A 55 1.35 10.50 1.12
CA LYS A 55 0.27 9.66 0.58
C LYS A 55 -1.06 9.87 1.34
N ALA A 56 -1.02 10.01 2.66
CA ALA A 56 -2.20 10.26 3.47
C ALA A 56 -2.85 11.61 3.13
N LYS A 57 -2.04 12.65 2.97
CA LYS A 57 -2.51 13.98 2.52
C LYS A 57 -3.10 13.93 1.12
N ALA A 58 -2.50 13.19 0.20
CA ALA A 58 -2.99 13.02 -1.17
C ALA A 58 -4.39 12.37 -1.23
N VAL A 59 -4.72 11.49 -0.26
CA VAL A 59 -6.07 10.90 -0.14
C VAL A 59 -7.00 11.68 0.79
N ASN A 60 -6.67 12.93 1.09
CA ASN A 60 -7.43 13.83 1.97
C ASN A 60 -7.73 13.23 3.36
N MET A 61 -6.73 12.61 3.98
CA MET A 61 -6.84 12.15 5.36
C MET A 61 -6.66 13.33 6.32
N PRO A 62 -7.54 13.53 7.34
CA PRO A 62 -7.41 14.59 8.33
C PRO A 62 -6.07 14.52 9.09
N ALA A 63 -5.47 15.68 9.34
CA ALA A 63 -4.18 15.78 10.03
C ALA A 63 -4.20 15.15 11.42
N ASP A 64 -5.28 15.34 12.18
CA ASP A 64 -5.45 14.75 13.51
C ASP A 64 -5.41 13.22 13.48
N ARG A 65 -5.99 12.62 12.41
CA ARG A 65 -5.97 11.19 12.23
C ARG A 65 -4.59 10.66 11.87
N ILE A 66 -3.84 11.41 11.07
CA ILE A 66 -2.44 11.09 10.74
C ILE A 66 -1.62 11.13 12.03
N LYS A 67 -1.68 12.23 12.78
CA LYS A 67 -0.97 12.39 14.05
C LYS A 67 -1.30 11.29 15.05
N TYR A 68 -2.59 11.00 15.27
CA TYR A 68 -3.02 9.93 16.16
C TYR A 68 -2.39 8.57 15.81
N ASN A 69 -2.31 8.22 14.52
CA ASN A 69 -1.74 6.94 14.09
C ASN A 69 -0.20 6.93 14.21
N VAL A 70 0.48 8.05 14.04
CA VAL A 70 1.92 8.18 14.29
C VAL A 70 2.20 7.99 15.77
N ASP A 71 1.49 8.71 16.64
CA ASP A 71 1.66 8.66 18.10
C ASP A 71 1.35 7.25 18.64
N LYS A 72 0.31 6.62 18.13
CA LYS A 72 -0.05 5.23 18.47
C LYS A 72 1.03 4.23 18.05
N ALA A 73 1.66 4.46 16.91
CA ALA A 73 2.68 3.55 16.38
C ALA A 73 4.04 3.71 17.05
N SER A 74 4.36 4.92 17.51
CA SER A 74 5.63 5.21 18.20
C SER A 74 5.70 4.74 19.66
N GLY A 75 4.67 4.03 20.14
CA GLY A 75 4.68 3.38 21.45
C GLY A 75 4.02 4.17 22.58
N THR A 76 3.43 5.32 22.27
CA THR A 76 2.70 6.13 23.26
C THR A 76 1.33 5.53 23.63
N LEU A 77 0.81 4.64 22.77
CA LEU A 77 -0.49 3.99 22.97
C LEU A 77 -0.37 2.50 22.59
N GLU A 78 -0.88 1.59 23.40
CA GLU A 78 -0.98 0.17 23.07
C GLU A 78 -1.81 -0.04 21.80
N GLY A 79 -1.28 -0.76 20.85
CA GLY A 79 -1.93 -1.00 19.55
C GLY A 79 -1.48 -2.28 18.86
N LEU A 80 -2.27 -2.68 17.86
CA LEU A 80 -2.01 -3.84 17.02
C LEU A 80 -0.60 -3.77 16.39
N SER A 81 0.13 -4.86 16.52
CA SER A 81 1.44 -5.00 15.89
C SER A 81 1.23 -5.40 14.43
N TYR A 82 1.71 -4.57 13.50
CA TYR A 82 1.76 -4.94 12.09
C TYR A 82 3.18 -5.40 11.75
N GLU A 83 3.27 -6.50 11.01
CA GLU A 83 4.50 -7.05 10.45
C GLU A 83 4.48 -6.91 8.93
N GLU A 84 5.64 -6.65 8.35
CA GLU A 84 5.84 -6.72 6.90
C GLU A 84 6.25 -8.14 6.53
N ILE A 85 5.54 -8.72 5.58
CA ILE A 85 5.80 -10.07 5.08
C ILE A 85 5.77 -10.03 3.56
N ARG A 86 6.77 -10.63 2.94
CA ARG A 86 6.84 -10.81 1.50
C ARG A 86 6.43 -12.22 1.13
N TYR A 87 5.53 -12.32 0.16
CA TYR A 87 5.17 -13.57 -0.47
C TYR A 87 5.57 -13.54 -1.93
N GLU A 88 6.00 -14.69 -2.42
CA GLU A 88 6.47 -14.86 -3.77
C GLU A 88 5.70 -15.97 -4.46
N GLY A 89 5.54 -15.88 -5.77
CA GLY A 89 4.85 -16.91 -6.52
C GLY A 89 4.78 -16.63 -8.00
N TYR A 90 4.20 -17.57 -8.70
CA TYR A 90 3.97 -17.49 -10.14
C TYR A 90 2.49 -17.34 -10.41
N GLY A 91 2.13 -16.39 -11.25
CA GLY A 91 0.80 -16.22 -11.79
C GLY A 91 0.58 -17.04 -13.07
N ILE A 92 -0.49 -16.71 -13.80
CA ILE A 92 -0.83 -17.31 -15.08
C ILE A 92 0.35 -17.16 -16.05
N ALA A 93 0.59 -18.20 -16.84
CA ALA A 93 1.67 -18.26 -17.83
C ALA A 93 3.09 -18.06 -17.25
N GLY A 94 3.27 -18.34 -15.95
CA GLY A 94 4.59 -18.25 -15.30
C GLY A 94 5.03 -16.82 -14.95
N ALA A 95 4.11 -15.87 -14.91
CA ALA A 95 4.42 -14.50 -14.50
C ALA A 95 4.90 -14.46 -13.05
N ALA A 96 6.10 -13.93 -12.81
CA ALA A 96 6.65 -13.76 -11.47
C ALA A 96 5.92 -12.65 -10.72
N ILE A 97 5.50 -12.92 -9.49
CA ILE A 97 4.73 -12.00 -8.66
C ILE A 97 5.35 -11.92 -7.27
N ILE A 98 5.63 -10.70 -6.81
CA ILE A 98 5.99 -10.39 -5.43
C ILE A 98 4.82 -9.67 -4.78
N VAL A 99 4.42 -10.10 -3.59
CA VAL A 99 3.34 -9.49 -2.80
C VAL A 99 3.89 -9.06 -1.45
N ASP A 100 4.03 -7.76 -1.25
CA ASP A 100 4.41 -7.19 0.05
C ASP A 100 3.14 -6.92 0.86
N CYS A 101 3.02 -7.57 2.00
CA CYS A 101 1.87 -7.48 2.90
C CYS A 101 2.25 -6.85 4.23
N MET A 102 1.37 -6.00 4.75
CA MET A 102 1.43 -5.47 6.11
C MET A 102 0.24 -6.05 6.89
N THR A 103 0.50 -6.89 7.87
CA THR A 103 -0.55 -7.62 8.57
C THR A 103 -0.30 -7.71 10.08
N ASP A 104 -1.39 -7.82 10.81
CA ASP A 104 -1.43 -8.13 12.24
C ASP A 104 -1.49 -9.66 12.49
N ASN A 105 -1.82 -10.45 11.46
CA ASN A 105 -1.98 -11.90 11.57
C ASN A 105 -1.39 -12.62 10.36
N ARG A 106 -0.20 -13.17 10.53
CA ARG A 106 0.54 -13.89 9.49
C ARG A 106 -0.20 -15.11 8.96
N VAL A 107 -0.83 -15.87 9.86
CA VAL A 107 -1.51 -17.13 9.50
C VAL A 107 -2.71 -16.87 8.59
N ARG A 108 -3.53 -15.87 8.94
CA ARG A 108 -4.66 -15.48 8.10
C ARG A 108 -4.20 -14.99 6.73
N THR A 109 -3.20 -14.13 6.71
CA THR A 109 -2.71 -13.52 5.47
C THR A 109 -2.10 -14.54 4.52
N VAL A 110 -1.31 -15.50 5.01
CA VAL A 110 -0.74 -16.54 4.14
C VAL A 110 -1.83 -17.40 3.50
N ALA A 111 -2.90 -17.70 4.25
CA ALA A 111 -4.02 -18.48 3.72
C ALA A 111 -4.78 -17.71 2.63
N GLU A 112 -5.05 -16.41 2.85
CA GLU A 112 -5.71 -15.55 1.88
C GLU A 112 -4.89 -15.36 0.60
N VAL A 113 -3.59 -15.12 0.73
CA VAL A 113 -2.68 -14.96 -0.42
C VAL A 113 -2.58 -16.26 -1.21
N ARG A 114 -2.42 -17.42 -0.54
CA ARG A 114 -2.39 -18.72 -1.19
C ARG A 114 -3.69 -19.02 -1.92
N HIS A 115 -4.83 -18.72 -1.28
CA HIS A 115 -6.14 -18.88 -1.92
C HIS A 115 -6.26 -17.99 -3.17
N ALA A 116 -5.79 -16.73 -3.10
CA ALA A 116 -5.82 -15.84 -4.25
C ALA A 116 -4.99 -16.38 -5.43
N PHE A 117 -3.74 -16.84 -5.16
CA PHE A 117 -2.92 -17.46 -6.21
C PHE A 117 -3.63 -18.66 -6.84
N SER A 118 -4.11 -19.61 -6.04
CA SER A 118 -4.79 -20.82 -6.54
C SER A 118 -6.06 -20.51 -7.31
N LYS A 119 -6.87 -19.55 -6.83
CA LYS A 119 -8.12 -19.15 -7.49
C LYS A 119 -7.92 -18.59 -8.89
N TYR A 120 -6.82 -17.90 -9.12
CA TYR A 120 -6.50 -17.28 -10.41
C TYR A 120 -5.46 -18.06 -11.23
N GLY A 121 -5.30 -19.36 -10.97
CA GLY A 121 -4.46 -20.25 -11.78
C GLY A 121 -2.95 -20.03 -11.58
N GLY A 122 -2.56 -19.41 -10.50
CA GLY A 122 -1.18 -19.26 -10.08
C GLY A 122 -0.79 -20.22 -8.96
N ASN A 123 0.47 -20.16 -8.54
CA ASN A 123 1.00 -20.95 -7.44
C ASN A 123 1.89 -20.07 -6.54
N MET A 124 1.65 -20.12 -5.23
CA MET A 124 2.51 -19.47 -4.25
C MET A 124 3.76 -20.33 -4.02
N GLY A 125 4.92 -19.74 -4.24
CA GLY A 125 6.22 -20.37 -4.02
C GLY A 125 6.77 -20.16 -2.62
N THR A 126 8.01 -20.58 -2.44
CA THR A 126 8.81 -20.28 -1.24
C THR A 126 9.51 -18.94 -1.38
N GLU A 127 10.03 -18.42 -0.29
CA GLU A 127 10.87 -17.23 -0.29
C GLU A 127 12.09 -17.41 -1.21
N GLY A 128 12.39 -16.40 -2.03
CA GLY A 128 13.45 -16.46 -3.02
C GLY A 128 13.09 -17.12 -4.37
N SER A 129 11.85 -17.62 -4.52
CA SER A 129 11.45 -18.33 -5.75
C SER A 129 11.37 -17.43 -6.98
N VAL A 130 11.07 -16.15 -6.80
CA VAL A 130 10.97 -15.17 -7.90
C VAL A 130 11.77 -13.89 -7.67
N ALA A 131 12.24 -13.64 -6.45
CA ALA A 131 12.94 -12.41 -6.08
C ALA A 131 14.16 -12.12 -6.97
N PHE A 132 14.88 -13.16 -7.43
CA PHE A 132 16.04 -13.06 -8.31
C PHE A 132 15.71 -12.46 -9.70
N GLN A 133 14.44 -12.46 -10.11
CA GLN A 133 13.99 -11.88 -11.37
C GLN A 133 13.73 -10.38 -11.27
N PHE A 134 13.70 -9.83 -10.05
CA PHE A 134 13.37 -8.42 -9.80
C PHE A 134 14.63 -7.66 -9.38
N LYS A 135 14.85 -6.52 -10.05
CA LYS A 135 15.86 -5.56 -9.64
C LYS A 135 15.15 -4.34 -9.07
N HIS A 136 15.43 -4.03 -7.81
CA HIS A 136 14.92 -2.80 -7.21
C HIS A 136 15.65 -1.60 -7.82
N CYS A 137 14.92 -0.72 -8.50
CA CYS A 137 15.47 0.46 -9.15
C CYS A 137 14.49 1.62 -9.11
N GLY A 138 15.01 2.83 -9.11
CA GLY A 138 14.24 4.06 -9.32
C GLY A 138 14.14 4.39 -10.81
N GLN A 139 12.99 4.90 -11.25
CA GLN A 139 12.80 5.42 -12.59
C GLN A 139 12.48 6.90 -12.53
N LEU A 140 13.30 7.73 -13.16
CA LEU A 140 13.05 9.15 -13.35
C LEU A 140 12.50 9.36 -14.76
N ILE A 141 11.30 9.93 -14.84
CA ILE A 141 10.64 10.25 -16.12
C ILE A 141 10.68 11.77 -16.27
N PHE A 142 11.42 12.24 -17.26
CA PHE A 142 11.42 13.65 -17.64
C PHE A 142 10.43 13.85 -18.80
N PRO A 143 9.44 14.74 -18.65
CA PRO A 143 8.62 15.13 -19.78
C PRO A 143 9.50 15.85 -20.79
N GLN A 144 9.39 15.45 -22.06
CA GLN A 144 10.17 16.04 -23.15
C GLN A 144 9.75 17.50 -23.33
N ILE A 145 10.57 18.44 -22.88
CA ILE A 145 10.38 19.86 -23.09
C ILE A 145 11.13 20.24 -24.36
N GLY A 146 10.40 20.38 -25.48
CA GLY A 146 10.92 20.98 -26.70
C GLY A 146 11.65 20.05 -27.67
N ARG A 147 11.61 20.48 -28.92
CA ARG A 147 12.09 19.84 -30.15
C ARG A 147 13.41 19.09 -30.05
N ALA A 148 13.41 17.94 -30.68
CA ALA A 148 14.52 17.23 -31.30
C ALA A 148 15.48 16.46 -30.39
N SER A 149 15.45 15.15 -30.66
CA SER A 149 16.57 14.22 -30.59
C SER A 149 17.39 14.19 -29.31
N CYS A 150 16.85 13.55 -28.29
CA CYS A 150 17.68 12.68 -27.47
C CYS A 150 16.82 11.55 -26.89
N ARG A 151 16.82 10.40 -27.51
CA ARG A 151 16.36 9.14 -26.94
C ARG A 151 17.45 8.68 -25.97
N GLU A 152 17.47 9.20 -24.80
CA GLU A 152 18.30 8.63 -23.74
C GLU A 152 17.43 8.35 -22.54
N ARG A 153 17.11 7.08 -22.34
CA ARG A 153 16.54 6.57 -21.10
C ARG A 153 17.68 6.43 -20.11
N VAL A 154 17.85 7.38 -19.22
CA VAL A 154 18.79 7.24 -18.13
C VAL A 154 18.17 6.32 -17.09
N LEU A 155 18.62 5.07 -17.05
CA LEU A 155 18.36 4.15 -15.97
C LEU A 155 19.43 4.42 -14.90
N ALA A 156 19.09 5.21 -13.89
CA ALA A 156 19.94 5.33 -12.71
C ALA A 156 19.68 4.13 -11.80
N SER A 157 20.63 3.21 -11.73
CA SER A 157 20.68 2.16 -10.70
C SER A 157 21.30 2.75 -9.45
N VAL A 158 20.54 2.85 -8.36
CA VAL A 158 21.03 3.12 -7.01
C VAL A 158 21.06 1.82 -6.24
#